data_0bd7ce62d125bf5a831284195e1555ca
#
_entry.id   0bd7ce62d125bf5a831284195e1555ca
#
_cell.length_a   1.000
_cell.length_b   1.000
_cell.length_c   1.000
_cell.angle_alpha   90.00
_cell.angle_beta   90.00
_cell.angle_gamma   90.00
#
_symmetry.space_group_name_H-M   'P 1'
#
loop_
_entity.id
_entity.type
_entity.pdbx_description
1 polymer ?
#
loop_
_entity_poly.entity_id
_entity_poly.type
_entity_poly.pdbx_seq_one_letter_code
_entity_poly.pdbx_strand_id
1 'polypeptide(L)'
;PTTLVSRSIKQLLQFRDEQGGEVIVKPLDGAGGDGVFHVTKGDRNARAILETGTAHGTRLLMAQQYVPEVRDGDKRILLIGGEPKGALLRIPAEHETRANLHVGGRAALAELTAREREICARLGPVLREKGILLAGIDVLGDYLTEINITSPTGFREIEQLGGGALERDLLDVVEASGS
;
A
#
# COMPACT_ATOMS: atom_id res chain seq x y z
N PRO A 1 -6.13 6.32 5.46
CA PRO A 1 -7.47 6.79 5.09
C PRO A 1 -8.56 6.07 5.88
N THR A 2 -9.76 6.64 5.92
CA THR A 2 -10.92 5.99 6.55
C THR A 2 -11.17 4.65 5.87
N THR A 3 -11.38 3.59 6.66
CA THR A 3 -11.41 2.22 6.15
C THR A 3 -12.56 1.44 6.76
N LEU A 4 -13.27 0.69 5.93
CA LEU A 4 -14.28 -0.29 6.33
C LEU A 4 -13.88 -1.67 5.78
N VAL A 5 -13.97 -2.70 6.61
CA VAL A 5 -13.85 -4.11 6.18
C VAL A 5 -15.20 -4.77 6.38
N SER A 6 -15.82 -5.23 5.30
CA SER A 6 -17.14 -5.86 5.35
C SER A 6 -17.33 -6.84 4.20
N ARG A 7 -18.25 -7.79 4.37
CA ARG A 7 -18.78 -8.63 3.30
C ARG A 7 -20.17 -8.19 2.84
N SER A 8 -20.75 -7.19 3.51
CA SER A 8 -22.08 -6.67 3.20
C SER A 8 -22.01 -5.62 2.10
N ILE A 9 -22.51 -5.93 0.91
CA ILE A 9 -22.57 -5.00 -0.21
C ILE A 9 -23.31 -3.71 0.18
N LYS A 10 -24.37 -3.83 0.98
CA LYS A 10 -25.14 -2.67 1.47
C LYS A 10 -24.25 -1.74 2.30
N GLN A 11 -23.45 -2.27 3.23
CA GLN A 11 -22.54 -1.48 4.06
C GLN A 11 -21.42 -0.84 3.23
N LEU A 12 -20.88 -1.56 2.25
CA LEU A 12 -19.84 -1.04 1.35
C LEU A 12 -20.35 0.11 0.48
N LEU A 13 -21.57 0.02 -0.04
CA LEU A 13 -22.21 1.10 -0.80
C LEU A 13 -22.54 2.30 0.09
N GLN A 14 -23.04 2.07 1.29
CA GLN A 14 -23.29 3.13 2.27
C GLN A 14 -21.98 3.85 2.64
N PHE A 15 -20.92 3.10 2.94
CA PHE A 15 -19.61 3.65 3.23
C PHE A 15 -19.08 4.52 2.07
N ARG A 16 -19.20 4.06 0.81
CA ARG A 16 -18.85 4.87 -0.35
C ARG A 16 -19.59 6.22 -0.35
N ASP A 17 -20.90 6.20 -0.09
CA ASP A 17 -21.71 7.42 -0.09
C ASP A 17 -21.31 8.37 1.06
N GLU A 18 -20.94 7.82 2.22
CA GLU A 18 -20.41 8.56 3.38
C GLU A 18 -19.02 9.17 3.12
N GLN A 19 -18.21 8.53 2.24
CA GLN A 19 -16.87 9.02 1.87
C GLN A 19 -16.89 9.98 0.67
N GLY A 20 -18.01 10.63 0.37
CA GLY A 20 -18.09 11.60 -0.73
C GLY A 20 -18.47 10.98 -2.07
N GLY A 21 -18.86 9.71 -2.10
CA GLY A 21 -19.34 9.02 -3.27
C GLY A 21 -18.30 8.22 -4.05
N GLU A 22 -17.08 8.10 -3.52
CA GLU A 22 -16.01 7.32 -4.13
C GLU A 22 -15.12 6.63 -3.09
N VAL A 23 -14.72 5.40 -3.38
CA VAL A 23 -13.83 4.58 -2.55
C VAL A 23 -12.94 3.69 -3.40
N ILE A 24 -11.81 3.28 -2.84
CA ILE A 24 -11.06 2.15 -3.36
C ILE A 24 -11.50 0.88 -2.63
N VAL A 25 -11.83 -0.16 -3.39
CA VAL A 25 -12.08 -1.49 -2.82
C VAL A 25 -10.96 -2.44 -3.20
N LYS A 26 -10.57 -3.29 -2.27
CA LYS A 26 -9.48 -4.26 -2.47
C LYS A 26 -9.64 -5.50 -1.59
N PRO A 27 -9.17 -6.68 -2.04
CA PRO A 27 -9.09 -7.88 -1.20
C PRO A 27 -8.16 -7.64 0.00
N LEU A 28 -8.34 -8.38 1.09
CA LEU A 28 -7.43 -8.33 2.25
C LEU A 28 -6.13 -9.10 2.01
N ASP A 29 -6.15 -10.08 1.12
CA ASP A 29 -5.11 -11.04 0.81
C ASP A 29 -4.54 -10.88 -0.62
N GLY A 30 -4.85 -9.75 -1.28
CA GLY A 30 -4.37 -9.43 -2.62
C GLY A 30 -2.92 -8.94 -2.62
N ALA A 31 -2.26 -9.04 -3.79
CA ALA A 31 -0.94 -8.51 -4.04
C ALA A 31 -0.86 -7.88 -5.44
N GLY A 32 0.10 -6.98 -5.66
CA GLY A 32 0.39 -6.43 -6.99
C GLY A 32 -0.71 -5.53 -7.59
N GLY A 33 -1.71 -5.13 -6.80
CA GLY A 33 -2.86 -4.34 -7.28
C GLY A 33 -4.00 -5.16 -7.87
N ASP A 34 -3.94 -6.49 -7.78
CA ASP A 34 -5.00 -7.35 -8.25
C ASP A 34 -6.27 -7.17 -7.40
N GLY A 35 -7.41 -7.03 -8.08
CA GLY A 35 -8.70 -6.83 -7.41
C GLY A 35 -8.89 -5.45 -6.78
N VAL A 36 -8.02 -4.48 -7.09
CA VAL A 36 -8.18 -3.09 -6.67
C VAL A 36 -9.06 -2.36 -7.67
N PHE A 37 -10.16 -1.78 -7.19
CA PHE A 37 -11.08 -1.01 -8.02
C PHE A 37 -11.40 0.34 -7.38
N HIS A 38 -11.47 1.37 -8.21
CA HIS A 38 -12.05 2.66 -7.85
C HIS A 38 -13.56 2.60 -8.13
N VAL A 39 -14.36 2.64 -7.07
CA VAL A 39 -15.82 2.53 -7.14
C VAL A 39 -16.44 3.88 -6.84
N THR A 40 -17.10 4.46 -7.84
CA THR A 40 -17.74 5.78 -7.73
C THR A 40 -19.27 5.68 -7.64
N LYS A 41 -19.90 6.77 -7.16
CA LYS A 41 -21.34 6.91 -7.20
C LYS A 41 -21.79 7.12 -8.66
N GLY A 42 -22.62 6.26 -9.17
CA GLY A 42 -23.06 6.27 -10.57
C GLY A 42 -22.33 5.27 -11.47
N ASP A 43 -21.28 4.63 -10.99
CA ASP A 43 -20.70 3.50 -11.70
C ASP A 43 -21.71 2.33 -11.75
N ARG A 44 -22.15 1.99 -12.98
CA ARG A 44 -23.12 0.93 -13.22
C ARG A 44 -22.60 -0.44 -12.83
N ASN A 45 -21.29 -0.61 -12.76
CA ASN A 45 -20.62 -1.86 -12.38
C ASN A 45 -20.35 -1.95 -10.88
N ALA A 46 -20.57 -0.89 -10.10
CA ALA A 46 -20.25 -0.83 -8.67
C ALA A 46 -20.76 -2.06 -7.91
N ARG A 47 -22.03 -2.45 -8.17
CA ARG A 47 -22.63 -3.61 -7.52
C ARG A 47 -21.96 -4.94 -7.94
N ALA A 48 -21.69 -5.13 -9.22
CA ALA A 48 -21.04 -6.33 -9.74
C ALA A 48 -19.60 -6.47 -9.21
N ILE A 49 -18.85 -5.35 -9.12
CA ILE A 49 -17.52 -5.30 -8.52
C ILE A 49 -17.58 -5.77 -7.06
N LEU A 50 -18.53 -5.24 -6.27
CA LEU A 50 -18.68 -5.61 -4.87
C LEU A 50 -19.17 -7.06 -4.70
N GLU A 51 -20.07 -7.54 -5.55
CA GLU A 51 -20.52 -8.95 -5.56
C GLU A 51 -19.36 -9.90 -5.83
N THR A 52 -18.54 -9.60 -6.84
CA THR A 52 -17.34 -10.38 -7.17
C THR A 52 -16.29 -10.28 -6.05
N GLY A 53 -15.98 -9.08 -5.59
CA GLY A 53 -14.97 -8.83 -4.55
C GLY A 53 -15.30 -9.49 -3.22
N THR A 54 -16.60 -9.53 -2.86
CA THR A 54 -17.07 -10.20 -1.64
C THR A 54 -17.38 -11.70 -1.85
N ALA A 55 -17.16 -12.25 -3.05
CA ALA A 55 -17.64 -13.59 -3.43
C ALA A 55 -19.10 -13.78 -3.02
N HIS A 56 -19.97 -12.88 -3.50
CA HIS A 56 -21.39 -12.83 -3.19
C HIS A 56 -21.72 -12.77 -1.69
N GLY A 57 -20.93 -12.00 -0.93
CA GLY A 57 -21.15 -11.77 0.49
C GLY A 57 -20.56 -12.83 1.42
N THR A 58 -19.69 -13.70 0.93
CA THR A 58 -19.02 -14.75 1.72
C THR A 58 -17.60 -14.34 2.18
N ARG A 59 -16.91 -13.48 1.42
CA ARG A 59 -15.54 -13.01 1.68
C ARG A 59 -15.54 -11.56 2.16
N LEU A 60 -14.65 -11.24 3.09
CA LEU A 60 -14.41 -9.86 3.50
C LEU A 60 -13.69 -9.09 2.39
N LEU A 61 -14.12 -7.86 2.18
CA LEU A 61 -13.53 -6.89 1.26
C LEU A 61 -13.23 -5.61 2.04
N MET A 62 -12.09 -5.00 1.78
CA MET A 62 -11.73 -3.70 2.31
C MET A 62 -12.24 -2.60 1.38
N ALA A 63 -12.89 -1.59 1.94
CA ALA A 63 -13.17 -0.32 1.26
C ALA A 63 -12.43 0.79 1.99
N GLN A 64 -11.71 1.63 1.26
CA GLN A 64 -10.98 2.78 1.78
C GLN A 64 -11.42 4.05 1.07
N GLN A 65 -11.45 5.14 1.84
CA GLN A 65 -11.60 6.49 1.28
C GLN A 65 -10.62 6.68 0.12
N TYR A 66 -11.11 7.21 -1.00
CA TYR A 66 -10.26 7.59 -2.12
C TYR A 66 -9.35 8.75 -1.71
N VAL A 67 -8.08 8.64 -2.05
CA VAL A 67 -7.05 9.66 -1.80
C VAL A 67 -6.59 10.22 -3.14
N PRO A 68 -6.99 11.45 -3.51
CA PRO A 68 -6.74 12.00 -4.85
C PRO A 68 -5.26 12.12 -5.22
N GLU A 69 -4.39 12.20 -4.22
CA GLU A 69 -2.93 12.27 -4.36
C GLU A 69 -2.33 11.03 -5.04
N VAL A 70 -3.12 9.97 -5.26
CA VAL A 70 -2.69 8.80 -6.05
C VAL A 70 -2.17 9.19 -7.45
N ARG A 71 -2.66 10.29 -7.99
CA ARG A 71 -2.22 10.82 -9.31
C ARG A 71 -0.78 11.32 -9.29
N ASP A 72 -0.31 11.76 -8.13
CA ASP A 72 1.07 12.22 -7.92
C ASP A 72 2.01 11.05 -7.62
N GLY A 73 1.44 9.86 -7.43
CA GLY A 73 2.13 8.63 -7.11
C GLY A 73 1.95 8.18 -5.67
N ASP A 74 2.31 6.94 -5.41
CA ASP A 74 2.43 6.39 -4.07
C ASP A 74 3.91 6.15 -3.70
N LYS A 75 4.24 6.20 -2.42
CA LYS A 75 5.60 5.99 -1.96
C LYS A 75 5.74 4.63 -1.29
N ARG A 76 6.59 3.76 -1.86
CA ARG A 76 7.07 2.55 -1.22
C ARG A 76 8.26 2.89 -0.33
N ILE A 77 8.15 2.62 0.97
CA ILE A 77 9.24 2.79 1.94
C ILE A 77 9.64 1.42 2.46
N LEU A 78 10.93 1.09 2.38
CA LEU A 78 11.48 -0.14 2.92
C LEU A 78 11.99 0.10 4.35
N LEU A 79 11.46 -0.69 5.29
CA LEU A 79 11.90 -0.73 6.69
C LEU A 79 12.68 -2.01 6.93
N ILE A 80 13.91 -1.86 7.44
CA ILE A 80 14.79 -2.96 7.83
C ILE A 80 15.12 -2.80 9.31
N GLY A 81 14.90 -3.84 10.11
CA GLY A 81 15.01 -3.75 11.56
C GLY A 81 14.07 -2.73 12.21
N GLY A 82 12.97 -2.39 11.50
CA GLY A 82 12.02 -1.36 11.93
C GLY A 82 12.45 0.07 11.61
N GLU A 83 13.55 0.29 10.89
CA GLU A 83 14.05 1.61 10.50
C GLU A 83 13.88 1.82 8.98
N PRO A 84 13.45 3.01 8.52
CA PRO A 84 13.35 3.30 7.09
C PRO A 84 14.75 3.42 6.47
N LYS A 85 15.02 2.61 5.44
CA LYS A 85 16.32 2.53 4.77
C LYS A 85 16.29 3.05 3.33
N GLY A 86 15.15 3.00 2.67
CA GLY A 86 15.01 3.50 1.31
C GLY A 86 13.57 3.77 0.95
N ALA A 87 13.37 4.66 -0.03
CA ALA A 87 12.05 5.02 -0.51
C ALA A 87 12.02 5.22 -2.02
N LEU A 88 10.93 4.75 -2.64
CA LEU A 88 10.60 4.93 -4.05
C LEU A 88 9.25 5.66 -4.17
N LEU A 89 9.22 6.71 -4.97
CA LEU A 89 7.97 7.22 -5.53
C LEU A 89 7.61 6.39 -6.76
N ARG A 90 6.43 5.79 -6.77
CA ARG A 90 5.88 5.05 -7.90
C ARG A 90 4.80 5.90 -8.54
N ILE A 91 5.02 6.35 -9.76
CA ILE A 91 4.12 7.24 -10.50
C ILE A 91 3.31 6.38 -11.47
N PRO A 92 1.96 6.37 -11.38
CA PRO A 92 1.12 5.58 -12.27
C PRO A 92 1.26 6.03 -13.73
N ALA A 93 0.98 5.12 -14.66
CA ALA A 93 0.85 5.47 -16.06
C ALA A 93 -0.40 6.36 -16.28
N GLU A 94 -0.40 7.18 -17.32
CA GLU A 94 -1.41 8.24 -17.57
C GLU A 94 -2.88 7.76 -17.53
N HIS A 95 -3.13 6.49 -17.88
CA HIS A 95 -4.48 5.90 -17.92
C HIS A 95 -4.70 4.81 -16.85
N GLU A 96 -3.81 4.74 -15.84
CA GLU A 96 -3.89 3.73 -14.78
C GLU A 96 -4.06 4.43 -13.41
N THR A 97 -4.87 3.83 -12.56
CA THR A 97 -5.05 4.29 -11.16
C THR A 97 -4.10 3.62 -10.19
N ARG A 98 -3.47 2.50 -10.62
CA ARG A 98 -2.51 1.75 -9.80
C ARG A 98 -1.10 2.24 -10.09
N ALA A 99 -0.34 2.59 -9.05
CA ALA A 99 1.04 3.06 -9.17
C ALA A 99 2.08 1.92 -9.19
N ASN A 100 1.63 0.66 -9.16
CA ASN A 100 2.52 -0.51 -9.13
C ASN A 100 3.39 -0.58 -10.40
N LEU A 101 4.69 -0.83 -10.22
CA LEU A 101 5.66 -0.90 -11.33
C LEU A 101 5.32 -2.00 -12.35
N HIS A 102 4.67 -3.09 -11.92
CA HIS A 102 4.25 -4.19 -12.80
C HIS A 102 3.18 -3.79 -13.83
N VAL A 103 2.46 -2.70 -13.62
CA VAL A 103 1.44 -2.20 -14.56
C VAL A 103 1.91 -0.97 -15.35
N GLY A 104 3.24 -0.77 -15.44
CA GLY A 104 3.81 0.29 -16.28
C GLY A 104 4.08 1.60 -15.55
N GLY A 105 4.00 1.64 -14.23
CA GLY A 105 4.41 2.79 -13.41
C GLY A 105 5.90 3.09 -13.55
N ARG A 106 6.28 4.35 -13.31
CA ARG A 106 7.69 4.80 -13.26
C ARG A 106 8.13 4.93 -11.82
N ALA A 107 9.40 4.57 -11.55
CA ALA A 107 10.01 4.74 -10.24
C ALA A 107 10.95 5.94 -10.23
N ALA A 108 10.99 6.66 -9.11
CA ALA A 108 11.99 7.64 -8.79
C ALA A 108 12.42 7.50 -7.33
N LEU A 109 13.68 7.79 -7.00
CA LEU A 109 14.10 7.92 -5.60
C LEU A 109 13.31 9.04 -4.93
N ALA A 110 12.96 8.83 -3.68
CA ALA A 110 12.22 9.81 -2.90
C ALA A 110 12.80 9.96 -1.49
N GLU A 111 12.83 11.19 -1.02
CA GLU A 111 13.09 11.47 0.39
C GLU A 111 11.78 11.34 1.21
N LEU A 112 11.94 10.99 2.48
CA LEU A 112 10.81 10.90 3.40
C LEU A 112 10.37 12.28 3.86
N THR A 113 9.08 12.55 3.80
CA THR A 113 8.46 13.71 4.45
C THR A 113 8.47 13.57 5.98
N ALA A 114 8.17 14.64 6.69
CA ALA A 114 8.01 14.59 8.16
C ALA A 114 6.90 13.61 8.57
N ARG A 115 5.81 13.58 7.82
CA ARG A 115 4.68 12.68 8.07
C ARG A 115 5.04 11.21 7.87
N GLU A 116 5.76 10.91 6.81
CA GLU A 116 6.23 9.54 6.54
C GLU A 116 7.23 9.05 7.59
N ARG A 117 8.11 9.92 8.07
CA ARG A 117 9.00 9.60 9.21
C ARG A 117 8.21 9.30 10.48
N GLU A 118 7.13 10.05 10.76
CA GLU A 118 6.23 9.78 11.89
C GLU A 118 5.56 8.41 11.75
N ILE A 119 5.07 8.06 10.54
CA ILE A 119 4.47 6.74 10.25
C ILE A 119 5.50 5.63 10.53
N CYS A 120 6.72 5.76 9.99
CA CYS A 120 7.80 4.80 10.22
C CYS A 120 8.16 4.67 11.70
N ALA A 121 8.28 5.79 12.42
CA ALA A 121 8.59 5.80 13.84
C ALA A 121 7.54 5.10 14.71
N ARG A 122 6.26 5.15 14.32
CA ARG A 122 5.17 4.43 15.00
C ARG A 122 5.16 2.94 14.66
N LEU A 123 5.51 2.57 13.42
CA LEU A 123 5.51 1.17 12.98
C LEU A 123 6.75 0.40 13.43
N GLY A 124 7.91 1.03 13.44
CA GLY A 124 9.19 0.39 13.73
C GLY A 124 9.19 -0.45 15.01
N PRO A 125 8.75 0.09 16.17
CA PRO A 125 8.66 -0.69 17.43
C PRO A 125 7.75 -1.92 17.30
N VAL A 126 6.61 -1.79 16.61
CA VAL A 126 5.65 -2.89 16.40
C VAL A 126 6.25 -3.99 15.54
N LEU A 127 6.98 -3.62 14.48
CA LEU A 127 7.66 -4.59 13.60
C LEU A 127 8.73 -5.36 14.38
N ARG A 128 9.54 -4.66 15.19
CA ARG A 128 10.57 -5.29 16.04
C ARG A 128 9.96 -6.24 17.07
N GLU A 129 8.90 -5.80 17.77
CA GLU A 129 8.19 -6.64 18.74
C GLU A 129 7.67 -7.94 18.11
N LYS A 130 7.24 -7.88 16.85
CA LYS A 130 6.75 -9.05 16.11
C LYS A 130 7.86 -9.85 15.40
N GLY A 131 9.12 -9.49 15.55
CA GLY A 131 10.24 -10.15 14.88
C GLY A 131 10.26 -9.96 13.36
N ILE A 132 9.60 -8.90 12.86
CA ILE A 132 9.56 -8.60 11.43
C ILE A 132 10.79 -7.76 11.07
N LEU A 133 11.77 -8.39 10.46
CA LEU A 133 13.03 -7.76 10.10
C LEU A 133 12.93 -6.89 8.83
N LEU A 134 12.01 -7.24 7.92
CA LEU A 134 11.81 -6.56 6.66
C LEU A 134 10.32 -6.25 6.45
N ALA A 135 10.01 -5.01 6.18
CA ALA A 135 8.68 -4.57 5.76
C ALA A 135 8.77 -3.53 4.63
N GLY A 136 7.84 -3.59 3.70
CA GLY A 136 7.58 -2.53 2.73
C GLY A 136 6.25 -1.89 3.04
N ILE A 137 6.23 -0.59 3.26
CA ILE A 137 4.99 0.15 3.47
C ILE A 137 4.68 1.04 2.28
N ASP A 138 3.41 1.19 1.98
CA ASP A 138 2.93 2.08 0.93
C ASP A 138 2.21 3.27 1.57
N VAL A 139 2.67 4.47 1.21
CA VAL A 139 2.12 5.74 1.70
C VAL A 139 1.62 6.55 0.53
N LEU A 140 0.39 7.05 0.65
CA LEU A 140 -0.30 7.86 -0.33
C LEU A 140 -0.73 9.16 0.31
N GLY A 141 -0.17 10.29 -0.15
CA GLY A 141 -0.30 11.55 0.58
C GLY A 141 0.18 11.38 2.03
N ASP A 142 -0.70 11.69 2.98
CA ASP A 142 -0.41 11.57 4.42
C ASP A 142 -0.83 10.21 5.05
N TYR A 143 -1.23 9.24 4.22
CA TYR A 143 -1.86 8.01 4.69
C TYR A 143 -1.03 6.75 4.39
N LEU A 144 -0.83 5.93 5.43
CA LEU A 144 -0.43 4.54 5.27
C LEU A 144 -1.58 3.75 4.63
N THR A 145 -1.32 3.13 3.50
CA THR A 145 -2.34 2.37 2.75
C THR A 145 -2.12 0.87 2.74
N GLU A 146 -0.85 0.43 2.92
CA GLU A 146 -0.50 -0.99 2.89
C GLU A 146 0.77 -1.27 3.70
N ILE A 147 0.85 -2.48 4.27
CA ILE A 147 2.05 -3.02 4.93
C ILE A 147 2.33 -4.40 4.34
N ASN A 148 3.46 -4.56 3.69
CA ASN A 148 3.92 -5.80 3.08
C ASN A 148 5.05 -6.40 3.92
N ILE A 149 4.84 -7.61 4.47
CA ILE A 149 5.78 -8.27 5.38
C ILE A 149 6.30 -9.62 4.87
N THR A 150 5.83 -10.10 3.72
CA THR A 150 6.27 -11.40 3.17
C THR A 150 7.44 -11.23 2.21
N SER A 151 7.28 -10.44 1.17
CA SER A 151 8.30 -10.24 0.13
C SER A 151 8.17 -8.85 -0.48
N PRO A 152 8.41 -7.76 0.29
CA PRO A 152 8.31 -6.43 -0.26
C PRO A 152 9.35 -6.22 -1.36
N THR A 153 8.91 -5.69 -2.49
CA THR A 153 9.77 -5.30 -3.61
C THR A 153 10.24 -3.86 -3.47
N GLY A 154 11.28 -3.47 -4.24
CA GLY A 154 11.80 -2.11 -4.26
C GLY A 154 13.31 -2.01 -4.07
N PHE A 155 13.99 -3.07 -3.62
CA PHE A 155 15.44 -3.09 -3.42
C PHE A 155 16.21 -2.78 -4.70
N ARG A 156 15.92 -3.52 -5.77
CA ARG A 156 16.62 -3.39 -7.06
C ARG A 156 16.39 -2.02 -7.69
N GLU A 157 15.17 -1.51 -7.60
CA GLU A 157 14.81 -0.19 -8.12
C GLU A 157 15.53 0.92 -7.34
N ILE A 158 15.61 0.82 -6.01
CA ILE A 158 16.36 1.78 -5.17
C ILE A 158 17.83 1.75 -5.54
N GLU A 159 18.45 0.58 -5.65
CA GLU A 159 19.85 0.42 -6.02
C GLU A 159 20.13 1.00 -7.43
N GLN A 160 19.32 0.62 -8.42
CA GLN A 160 19.46 1.12 -9.81
C GLN A 160 19.34 2.65 -9.93
N LEU A 161 18.57 3.26 -9.04
CA LEU A 161 18.41 4.70 -8.97
C LEU A 161 19.47 5.40 -8.11
N GLY A 162 20.43 4.64 -7.55
CA GLY A 162 21.52 5.18 -6.75
C GLY A 162 21.23 5.31 -5.25
N GLY A 163 20.17 4.68 -4.74
CA GLY A 163 19.76 4.72 -3.33
C GLY A 163 20.52 3.79 -2.39
N GLY A 164 21.58 3.10 -2.90
CA GLY A 164 22.41 2.20 -2.10
C GLY A 164 21.93 0.73 -2.13
N ALA A 165 22.81 -0.16 -1.64
CA ALA A 165 22.57 -1.61 -1.60
C ALA A 165 21.93 -2.00 -0.26
N LEU A 166 20.62 -1.93 -0.18
CA LEU A 166 19.83 -2.20 1.04
C LEU A 166 19.88 -3.67 1.47
N GLU A 167 20.30 -4.56 0.58
CA GLU A 167 20.50 -5.99 0.90
C GLU A 167 21.55 -6.18 1.99
N ARG A 168 22.57 -5.32 2.04
CA ARG A 168 23.60 -5.35 3.11
C ARG A 168 23.00 -4.98 4.45
N ASP A 169 22.21 -3.91 4.50
CA ASP A 169 21.49 -3.52 5.73
C ASP A 169 20.60 -4.66 6.25
N LEU A 170 19.95 -5.41 5.34
CA LEU A 170 19.11 -6.54 5.72
C LEU A 170 19.95 -7.69 6.27
N LEU A 171 21.08 -8.04 5.62
CA LEU A 171 21.97 -9.10 6.09
C LEU A 171 22.54 -8.76 7.46
N ASP A 172 23.00 -7.53 7.68
CA ASP A 172 23.53 -7.06 8.96
C ASP A 172 22.50 -7.24 10.10
N VAL A 173 21.23 -6.91 9.83
CA VAL A 173 20.14 -7.08 10.81
C VAL A 173 19.83 -8.56 11.06
N VAL A 174 19.86 -9.40 10.02
CA VAL A 174 19.65 -10.85 10.16
C VAL A 174 20.76 -11.48 11.00
N GLU A 175 22.03 -11.15 10.73
CA GLU A 175 23.19 -11.66 11.49
C GLU A 175 23.12 -11.23 12.95
N ALA A 176 22.78 -9.95 13.22
CA ALA A 176 22.62 -9.44 14.58
C ALA A 176 21.47 -10.08 15.35
N SER A 177 20.42 -10.54 14.66
CA SER A 177 19.25 -11.18 15.29
C SER A 177 19.42 -12.67 15.55
N GLY A 178 20.44 -13.30 14.96
CA GLY A 178 20.77 -14.73 15.15
C GLY A 178 21.82 -15.00 16.23
N SER A 179 22.34 -13.97 16.86
CA SER A 179 23.31 -14.02 17.94
C SER A 179 22.65 -13.90 19.30
#